data_e400e9fefed75bbe4587736524a6953d
#
_entry.id   e400e9fefed75bbe4587736524a6953d
#
_cell.length_a   1.000
_cell.length_b   1.000
_cell.length_c   1.000
_cell.angle_alpha   90.00
_cell.angle_beta   90.00
_cell.angle_gamma   90.00
#
_symmetry.space_group_name_H-M   'P 1'
#
loop_
_entity.id
_entity.type
_entity.pdbx_description
1 polymer ?
#
loop_
_entity_poly.entity_id
_entity_poly.type
_entity_poly.pdbx_seq_one_letter_code
_entity_poly.pdbx_strand_id
1 'polypeptide(L)'
;LGQLCPGDRVSLEAVSEEEARNLSDQQESLLYEPVNTTNVSDHVRGRSAFDSPVLWMKESETKIIVRRSGKEWLLVEFGEPVLDLSSRVAVERLVKFIEEDNFPEIIEKTPGVRSLQIRFSTRRWDAISLTKALEPLLLKAVEVKDAKVASRIVRMPLSWRDPCCQQA
;
A
#
# COMPACT_ATOMS: atom_id res chain seq x y z
N LEU A 1 21.79 6.43 -1.73
CA LEU A 1 22.64 6.23 -0.51
C LEU A 1 23.84 5.31 -0.78
N GLY A 2 23.76 4.34 -1.70
CA GLY A 2 24.87 3.40 -1.99
C GLY A 2 26.13 4.01 -2.62
N GLN A 3 26.08 5.29 -3.00
CA GLN A 3 27.22 6.02 -3.59
C GLN A 3 27.90 6.97 -2.60
N LEU A 4 27.42 7.02 -1.34
CA LEU A 4 27.98 7.90 -0.33
C LEU A 4 29.22 7.27 0.30
N CYS A 5 30.25 8.10 0.50
CA CYS A 5 31.49 7.73 1.18
C CYS A 5 31.48 8.25 2.63
N PRO A 6 32.26 7.59 3.54
CA PRO A 6 32.44 8.11 4.88
C PRO A 6 32.97 9.56 4.85
N GLY A 7 32.28 10.47 5.52
CA GLY A 7 32.61 11.90 5.55
C GLY A 7 31.72 12.76 4.66
N ASP A 8 30.91 12.18 3.78
CA ASP A 8 29.94 12.94 2.99
C ASP A 8 28.85 13.52 3.88
N ARG A 9 28.46 14.74 3.59
CA ARG A 9 27.33 15.40 4.26
C ARG A 9 26.08 15.23 3.44
N VAL A 10 25.01 14.70 4.05
CA VAL A 10 23.72 14.46 3.42
C VAL A 10 22.67 15.31 4.10
N SER A 11 21.82 15.93 3.32
CA SER A 11 20.62 16.63 3.78
C SER A 11 19.41 15.91 3.20
N LEU A 12 18.40 15.62 4.04
CA LEU A 12 17.12 15.10 3.61
C LEU A 12 16.09 16.22 3.66
N GLU A 13 15.43 16.43 2.55
CA GLU A 13 14.35 17.41 2.41
C GLU A 13 13.06 16.70 2.01
N ALA A 14 11.96 17.09 2.67
CA ALA A 14 10.65 16.58 2.29
C ALA A 14 10.12 17.37 1.09
N VAL A 15 9.71 16.68 0.05
CA VAL A 15 9.14 17.25 -1.17
C VAL A 15 7.69 16.82 -1.34
N SER A 16 6.91 17.58 -2.13
CA SER A 16 5.56 17.19 -2.50
C SER A 16 5.57 15.91 -3.36
N GLU A 17 4.43 15.23 -3.45
CA GLU A 17 4.33 14.04 -4.30
C GLU A 17 4.55 14.36 -5.78
N GLU A 18 4.02 15.48 -6.25
CA GLU A 18 4.20 15.94 -7.63
C GLU A 18 5.69 16.18 -7.93
N GLU A 19 6.39 16.83 -7.02
CA GLU A 19 7.82 17.07 -7.14
C GLU A 19 8.63 15.78 -7.06
N ALA A 20 8.30 14.87 -6.15
CA ALA A 20 8.93 13.55 -6.05
C ALA A 20 8.75 12.74 -7.34
N ARG A 21 7.57 12.84 -7.96
CA ARG A 21 7.26 12.18 -9.24
C ARG A 21 8.10 12.77 -10.37
N ASN A 22 8.14 14.10 -10.47
CA ASN A 22 8.95 14.80 -11.47
C ASN A 22 10.44 14.47 -11.35
N LEU A 23 10.99 14.46 -10.12
CA LEU A 23 12.38 14.08 -9.85
C LEU A 23 12.66 12.62 -10.25
N SER A 24 11.71 11.71 -9.97
CA SER A 24 11.84 10.31 -10.36
C SER A 24 11.83 10.13 -11.88
N ASP A 25 10.95 10.86 -12.59
CA ASP A 25 10.86 10.79 -14.05
C ASP A 25 12.10 11.41 -14.72
N GLN A 26 12.64 12.48 -14.16
CA GLN A 26 13.94 13.05 -14.58
C GLN A 26 15.07 12.05 -14.37
N GLN A 27 15.12 11.38 -13.22
CA GLN A 27 16.14 10.36 -12.95
C GLN A 27 16.03 9.18 -13.93
N GLU A 28 14.81 8.73 -14.25
CA GLU A 28 14.57 7.65 -15.19
C GLU A 28 14.99 8.05 -16.61
N SER A 29 14.70 9.27 -17.04
CA SER A 29 15.13 9.77 -18.37
C SER A 29 16.64 9.84 -18.49
N LEU A 30 17.37 10.19 -17.43
CA LEU A 30 18.83 10.20 -17.40
C LEU A 30 19.46 8.81 -17.55
N LEU A 31 18.72 7.74 -17.25
CA LEU A 31 19.22 6.36 -17.43
C LEU A 31 19.11 5.88 -18.88
N TYR A 32 18.22 6.45 -19.67
CA TYR A 32 17.92 5.99 -21.03
C TYR A 32 18.35 6.96 -22.15
N GLU A 33 18.66 8.20 -21.81
CA GLU A 33 19.14 9.20 -22.77
C GLU A 33 20.64 9.45 -22.60
N PRO A 34 21.42 9.65 -23.71
CA PRO A 34 22.82 10.02 -23.62
C PRO A 34 22.94 11.42 -23.01
N VAL A 35 23.46 11.47 -21.79
CA VAL A 35 23.51 12.66 -20.95
C VAL A 35 24.47 13.71 -21.51
N ASN A 36 23.93 14.85 -21.91
CA ASN A 36 24.69 16.11 -21.90
C ASN A 36 24.70 16.64 -20.44
N THR A 37 25.80 16.43 -19.73
CA THR A 37 25.98 16.61 -18.28
C THR A 37 25.96 18.07 -17.79
N THR A 38 25.32 19.01 -18.47
CA THR A 38 25.43 20.42 -18.14
C THR A 38 24.29 21.03 -17.32
N ASN A 39 23.27 20.28 -16.93
CA ASN A 39 22.17 20.84 -16.15
C ASN A 39 21.74 19.94 -14.99
N VAL A 40 22.59 19.79 -13.99
CA VAL A 40 22.11 19.48 -12.64
C VAL A 40 21.59 20.80 -12.08
N SER A 41 20.30 21.05 -12.24
CA SER A 41 19.66 22.24 -11.69
C SER A 41 19.75 22.22 -10.17
N ASP A 42 20.18 23.34 -9.59
CA ASP A 42 20.07 23.61 -8.16
C ASP A 42 18.61 23.35 -7.73
N HIS A 43 18.38 22.38 -6.86
CA HIS A 43 17.06 22.05 -6.39
C HIS A 43 16.46 23.25 -5.66
N VAL A 44 15.35 23.74 -6.19
CA VAL A 44 14.58 24.81 -5.58
C VAL A 44 14.05 24.30 -4.24
N ARG A 45 14.42 24.99 -3.17
CA ARG A 45 13.90 24.72 -1.82
C ARG A 45 12.42 25.11 -1.75
N GLY A 46 11.54 24.16 -2.06
CA GLY A 46 10.10 24.29 -1.84
C GLY A 46 9.72 23.83 -0.44
N ARG A 47 8.88 24.58 0.27
CA ARG A 47 8.24 24.07 1.48
C ARG A 47 7.26 22.99 1.06
N SER A 48 7.57 21.73 1.34
CA SER A 48 6.65 20.62 1.17
C SER A 48 5.51 20.75 2.18
N ALA A 49 4.30 20.91 1.69
CA ALA A 49 3.13 20.56 2.46
C ALA A 49 3.08 19.01 2.49
N PHE A 50 3.18 18.41 3.67
CA PHE A 50 2.95 16.98 3.82
C PHE A 50 1.50 16.70 3.45
N ASP A 51 1.26 16.14 2.29
CA ASP A 51 -0.05 15.63 1.94
C ASP A 51 -0.43 14.52 2.93
N SER A 52 -1.67 14.54 3.39
CA SER A 52 -2.16 13.49 4.28
C SER A 52 -1.95 12.13 3.62
N PRO A 53 -1.36 11.14 4.31
CA PRO A 53 -1.25 9.80 3.76
C PRO A 53 -2.62 9.16 3.53
N VAL A 54 -3.69 9.67 4.17
CA VAL A 54 -5.06 9.20 3.99
C VAL A 54 -5.63 9.82 2.73
N LEU A 55 -5.90 8.97 1.73
CA LEU A 55 -6.47 9.35 0.44
C LEU A 55 -7.99 9.35 0.48
N TRP A 56 -8.57 8.41 1.23
CA TRP A 56 -9.99 8.25 1.36
C TRP A 56 -10.34 7.54 2.67
N MET A 57 -11.46 7.91 3.25
CA MET A 57 -11.95 7.30 4.48
C MET A 57 -13.47 7.32 4.50
N LYS A 58 -14.06 6.24 4.98
CA LYS A 58 -15.48 6.16 5.29
C LYS A 58 -15.68 5.64 6.70
N GLU A 59 -16.38 6.41 7.51
CA GLU A 59 -16.89 5.99 8.81
C GLU A 59 -18.29 5.43 8.62
N SER A 60 -18.45 4.14 8.89
CA SER A 60 -19.71 3.40 8.87
C SER A 60 -19.62 2.32 9.95
N GLU A 61 -20.53 1.36 9.97
CA GLU A 61 -20.47 0.20 10.88
C GLU A 61 -19.09 -0.49 10.84
N THR A 62 -18.49 -0.59 9.66
CA THR A 62 -17.08 -0.97 9.49
C THR A 62 -16.33 0.22 8.90
N LYS A 63 -15.41 0.79 9.64
CA LYS A 63 -14.54 1.87 9.17
C LYS A 63 -13.64 1.37 8.05
N ILE A 64 -13.50 2.17 6.99
CA ILE A 64 -12.59 1.86 5.88
C ILE A 64 -11.64 3.03 5.73
N ILE A 65 -10.34 2.75 5.62
CA ILE A 65 -9.32 3.76 5.39
C ILE A 65 -8.45 3.30 4.22
N VAL A 66 -8.24 4.19 3.27
CA VAL A 66 -7.25 4.00 2.19
C VAL A 66 -6.12 4.99 2.38
N ARG A 67 -4.92 4.46 2.50
CA ARG A 67 -3.70 5.26 2.69
C ARG A 67 -2.73 5.03 1.56
N ARG A 68 -1.99 6.07 1.24
CA ARG A 68 -0.78 5.93 0.43
C ARG A 68 0.32 5.28 1.28
N SER A 69 1.03 4.31 0.71
CA SER A 69 2.16 3.61 1.32
C SER A 69 3.35 3.62 0.37
N GLY A 70 3.89 4.81 0.10
CA GLY A 70 4.93 5.03 -0.91
C GLY A 70 4.38 5.33 -2.31
N LYS A 71 5.27 5.29 -3.32
CA LYS A 71 4.95 5.70 -4.70
C LYS A 71 3.95 4.76 -5.39
N GLU A 72 4.12 3.45 -5.20
CA GLU A 72 3.43 2.40 -5.96
C GLU A 72 2.50 1.53 -5.09
N TRP A 73 2.23 1.94 -3.85
CA TRP A 73 1.50 1.14 -2.91
C TRP A 73 0.32 1.88 -2.29
N LEU A 74 -0.80 1.18 -2.19
CA LEU A 74 -1.94 1.55 -1.35
C LEU A 74 -2.06 0.58 -0.19
N LEU A 75 -2.45 1.08 0.96
CA LEU A 75 -2.87 0.30 2.12
C LEU A 75 -4.35 0.56 2.36
N VAL A 76 -5.15 -0.48 2.22
CA VAL A 76 -6.58 -0.48 2.58
C VAL A 76 -6.72 -1.13 3.94
N GLU A 77 -7.40 -0.49 4.87
CA GLU A 77 -7.63 -0.98 6.22
C GLU A 77 -9.13 -1.05 6.50
N PHE A 78 -9.58 -2.12 7.17
CA PHE A 78 -10.95 -2.36 7.59
C PHE A 78 -11.04 -2.45 9.11
N GLY A 79 -12.04 -1.79 9.69
CA GLY A 79 -12.35 -1.84 11.12
C GLY A 79 -11.28 -1.24 12.02
N GLU A 80 -11.41 -1.50 13.30
CA GLU A 80 -10.47 -1.08 14.34
C GLU A 80 -9.25 -2.02 14.40
N PRO A 81 -8.13 -1.61 15.03
CA PRO A 81 -6.92 -2.43 15.13
C PRO A 81 -7.07 -3.58 16.13
N VAL A 82 -8.09 -4.38 15.95
CA VAL A 82 -8.37 -5.59 16.73
C VAL A 82 -8.48 -6.81 15.80
N LEU A 83 -8.28 -8.00 16.37
CA LEU A 83 -8.46 -9.23 15.61
C LEU A 83 -9.97 -9.48 15.42
N ASP A 84 -10.45 -9.22 14.21
CA ASP A 84 -11.86 -9.38 13.83
C ASP A 84 -11.98 -10.20 12.54
N LEU A 85 -12.81 -11.24 12.59
CA LEU A 85 -13.04 -12.14 11.46
C LEU A 85 -13.79 -11.43 10.32
N SER A 86 -14.69 -10.51 10.64
CA SER A 86 -15.46 -9.75 9.65
C SER A 86 -14.53 -8.89 8.77
N SER A 87 -13.55 -8.25 9.38
CA SER A 87 -12.51 -7.50 8.68
C SER A 87 -11.68 -8.40 7.77
N ARG A 88 -11.34 -9.62 8.23
CA ARG A 88 -10.62 -10.60 7.39
C ARG A 88 -11.44 -11.05 6.19
N VAL A 89 -12.74 -11.27 6.38
CA VAL A 89 -13.67 -11.60 5.29
C VAL A 89 -13.79 -10.45 4.30
N ALA A 90 -13.86 -9.19 4.77
CA ALA A 90 -13.89 -8.03 3.90
C ALA A 90 -12.62 -7.93 3.02
N VAL A 91 -11.45 -8.21 3.59
CA VAL A 91 -10.18 -8.27 2.84
C VAL A 91 -10.24 -9.31 1.71
N GLU A 92 -10.68 -10.54 2.01
CA GLU A 92 -10.80 -11.61 1.01
C GLU A 92 -11.82 -11.25 -0.09
N ARG A 93 -12.93 -10.66 0.28
CA ARG A 93 -13.94 -10.21 -0.70
C ARG A 93 -13.38 -9.13 -1.61
N LEU A 94 -12.64 -8.15 -1.06
CA LEU A 94 -12.01 -7.12 -1.87
C LEU A 94 -11.01 -7.73 -2.86
N VAL A 95 -10.18 -8.68 -2.44
CA VAL A 95 -9.25 -9.38 -3.33
C VAL A 95 -9.99 -10.02 -4.50
N LYS A 96 -11.08 -10.75 -4.23
CA LYS A 96 -11.91 -11.40 -5.26
C LYS A 96 -12.53 -10.38 -6.21
N PHE A 97 -13.10 -9.29 -5.71
CA PHE A 97 -13.70 -8.26 -6.55
C PHE A 97 -12.67 -7.59 -7.47
N ILE A 98 -11.46 -7.32 -6.96
CA ILE A 98 -10.37 -6.80 -7.79
C ILE A 98 -9.98 -7.80 -8.89
N GLU A 99 -10.04 -9.09 -8.63
CA GLU A 99 -9.76 -10.15 -9.61
C GLU A 99 -10.87 -10.28 -10.65
N GLU A 100 -12.12 -10.22 -10.22
CA GLU A 100 -13.30 -10.28 -11.09
C GLU A 100 -13.40 -9.08 -12.04
N ASP A 101 -13.13 -7.87 -11.54
CA ASP A 101 -13.19 -6.63 -12.32
C ASP A 101 -11.94 -6.40 -13.19
N ASN A 102 -10.92 -7.25 -13.03
CA ASN A 102 -9.68 -7.26 -13.81
C ASN A 102 -9.01 -5.88 -13.94
N PHE A 103 -8.37 -5.44 -12.86
CA PHE A 103 -7.52 -4.24 -12.85
C PHE A 103 -6.10 -4.57 -13.33
N PRO A 104 -5.78 -4.41 -14.61
CA PRO A 104 -4.46 -4.82 -15.15
C PRO A 104 -3.29 -4.01 -14.58
N GLU A 105 -3.57 -2.85 -14.00
CA GLU A 105 -2.57 -1.99 -13.37
C GLU A 105 -2.20 -2.45 -11.95
N ILE A 106 -3.00 -3.31 -11.33
CA ILE A 106 -2.68 -3.89 -10.03
C ILE A 106 -1.70 -5.05 -10.24
N ILE A 107 -0.48 -4.86 -9.73
CA ILE A 107 0.64 -5.80 -9.91
C ILE A 107 0.63 -6.87 -8.81
N GLU A 108 0.32 -6.47 -7.57
CA GLU A 108 0.40 -7.35 -6.41
C GLU A 108 -0.67 -7.00 -5.39
N LYS A 109 -1.19 -8.03 -4.73
CA LYS A 109 -2.16 -7.93 -3.63
C LYS A 109 -1.64 -8.76 -2.47
N THR A 110 -1.36 -8.11 -1.35
CA THR A 110 -0.86 -8.78 -0.13
C THR A 110 -1.90 -8.63 0.98
N PRO A 111 -2.75 -9.66 1.20
CA PRO A 111 -3.78 -9.63 2.22
C PRO A 111 -3.20 -9.84 3.62
N GLY A 112 -3.52 -8.92 4.53
CA GLY A 112 -3.30 -9.04 5.97
C GLY A 112 -4.56 -9.51 6.71
N VAL A 113 -4.57 -9.39 8.03
CA VAL A 113 -5.73 -9.78 8.85
C VAL A 113 -6.91 -8.83 8.64
N ARG A 114 -6.68 -7.53 8.68
CA ARG A 114 -7.67 -6.47 8.50
C ARG A 114 -7.29 -5.46 7.42
N SER A 115 -6.27 -5.76 6.64
CA SER A 115 -5.74 -4.85 5.64
C SER A 115 -5.40 -5.56 4.35
N LEU A 116 -5.42 -4.80 3.26
CA LEU A 116 -4.92 -5.23 1.96
C LEU A 116 -3.90 -4.21 1.47
N GLN A 117 -2.68 -4.67 1.22
CA GLN A 117 -1.69 -3.87 0.55
C GLN A 117 -1.74 -4.16 -0.95
N ILE A 118 -1.82 -3.10 -1.75
CA ILE A 118 -1.98 -3.18 -3.20
C ILE A 118 -0.81 -2.47 -3.86
N ARG A 119 -0.04 -3.18 -4.66
CA ARG A 119 0.96 -2.59 -5.54
C ARG A 119 0.36 -2.31 -6.90
N PHE A 120 0.57 -1.13 -7.43
CA PHE A 120 0.02 -0.71 -8.71
C PHE A 120 1.05 -0.02 -9.59
N SER A 121 0.81 -0.04 -10.90
CA SER A 121 1.65 0.66 -11.88
C SER A 121 1.32 2.15 -11.92
N THR A 122 2.30 3.00 -11.68
CA THR A 122 2.15 4.46 -11.74
C THR A 122 2.15 5.02 -13.16
N ARG A 123 2.33 4.20 -14.18
CA ARG A 123 2.34 4.64 -15.59
C ARG A 123 0.97 5.14 -16.06
N ARG A 124 -0.11 4.58 -15.53
CA ARG A 124 -1.49 4.89 -15.96
C ARG A 124 -2.37 5.42 -14.84
N TRP A 125 -2.03 5.08 -13.59
CA TRP A 125 -2.85 5.40 -12.43
C TRP A 125 -2.01 6.12 -11.38
N ASP A 126 -2.52 7.21 -10.87
CA ASP A 126 -2.07 7.74 -9.59
C ASP A 126 -2.89 7.12 -8.45
N ALA A 127 -2.39 7.26 -7.22
CA ALA A 127 -3.01 6.68 -6.04
C ALA A 127 -4.46 7.16 -5.80
N ILE A 128 -4.76 8.42 -6.13
CA ILE A 128 -6.09 9.01 -5.94
C ILE A 128 -7.09 8.41 -6.94
N SER A 129 -6.70 8.33 -8.22
CA SER A 129 -7.54 7.76 -9.27
C SER A 129 -7.83 6.29 -9.03
N LEU A 130 -6.81 5.52 -8.61
CA LEU A 130 -7.00 4.11 -8.25
C LEU A 130 -7.94 3.98 -7.04
N THR A 131 -7.76 4.81 -6.01
CA THR A 131 -8.64 4.80 -4.83
C THR A 131 -10.09 5.06 -5.21
N LYS A 132 -10.36 6.03 -6.10
CA LYS A 132 -11.71 6.31 -6.62
C LYS A 132 -12.29 5.14 -7.40
N ALA A 133 -11.48 4.47 -8.21
CA ALA A 133 -11.93 3.30 -8.96
C ALA A 133 -12.25 2.10 -8.05
N LEU A 134 -11.52 1.95 -6.95
CA LEU A 134 -11.76 0.89 -5.95
C LEU A 134 -12.92 1.19 -4.99
N GLU A 135 -13.37 2.43 -4.87
CA GLU A 135 -14.40 2.82 -3.90
C GLU A 135 -15.67 1.96 -3.94
N PRO A 136 -16.29 1.64 -5.08
CA PRO A 136 -17.47 0.77 -5.13
C PRO A 136 -17.19 -0.63 -4.55
N LEU A 137 -16.00 -1.17 -4.81
CA LEU A 137 -15.58 -2.49 -4.33
C LEU A 137 -15.31 -2.48 -2.83
N LEU A 138 -14.72 -1.39 -2.31
CA LEU A 138 -14.49 -1.19 -0.88
C LEU A 138 -15.82 -1.23 -0.11
N LEU A 139 -16.83 -0.52 -0.62
CA LEU A 139 -18.15 -0.49 -0.01
C LEU A 139 -18.83 -1.86 -0.05
N LYS A 140 -18.79 -2.55 -1.18
CA LYS A 140 -19.33 -3.89 -1.36
C LYS A 140 -18.62 -4.94 -0.50
N ALA A 141 -17.31 -4.77 -0.24
CA ALA A 141 -16.53 -5.71 0.55
C ALA A 141 -16.98 -5.79 2.01
N VAL A 142 -17.43 -4.70 2.62
CA VAL A 142 -17.87 -4.66 4.03
C VAL A 142 -19.32 -5.13 4.25
N GLU A 143 -20.08 -5.38 3.19
CA GLU A 143 -21.43 -5.96 3.28
C GLU A 143 -21.36 -7.45 3.62
N VAL A 144 -20.95 -7.79 4.85
CA VAL A 144 -20.58 -9.17 5.26
C VAL A 144 -21.78 -9.95 5.85
N LYS A 145 -22.93 -9.31 6.09
CA LYS A 145 -24.04 -9.86 6.91
C LYS A 145 -24.46 -11.29 6.57
N ASP A 146 -24.31 -11.72 5.30
CA ASP A 146 -24.68 -13.07 4.83
C ASP A 146 -23.53 -13.77 4.10
N ALA A 147 -22.28 -13.37 4.35
CA ALA A 147 -21.15 -13.96 3.67
C ALA A 147 -20.91 -15.41 4.11
N LYS A 148 -21.05 -16.34 3.16
CA LYS A 148 -20.65 -17.74 3.36
C LYS A 148 -19.19 -17.89 2.96
N VAL A 149 -18.36 -18.30 3.91
CA VAL A 149 -16.93 -18.55 3.68
C VAL A 149 -16.69 -20.04 3.70
N ALA A 150 -16.07 -20.57 2.65
CA ALA A 150 -15.63 -21.96 2.63
C ALA A 150 -14.55 -22.15 3.71
N SER A 151 -14.74 -23.11 4.58
CA SER A 151 -13.81 -23.41 5.67
C SER A 151 -13.40 -24.87 5.65
N ARG A 152 -12.27 -25.16 6.30
CA ARG A 152 -11.80 -26.54 6.52
C ARG A 152 -11.35 -26.71 7.96
N ILE A 153 -11.54 -27.90 8.49
CA ILE A 153 -10.98 -28.26 9.79
C ILE A 153 -9.60 -28.85 9.55
N VAL A 154 -8.58 -28.22 10.14
CA VAL A 154 -7.20 -28.73 10.10
C VAL A 154 -6.86 -29.23 11.50
N ARG A 155 -6.55 -30.54 11.61
CA ARG A 155 -6.07 -31.11 12.86
C ARG A 155 -4.56 -31.12 12.84
N MET A 156 -3.97 -30.30 13.73
CA MET A 156 -2.51 -30.22 13.88
C MET A 156 -2.08 -30.92 15.17
N PRO A 157 -0.99 -31.71 15.14
CA PRO A 157 -0.43 -32.25 16.37
C PRO A 157 0.11 -31.09 17.21
N LEU A 158 -0.21 -31.08 18.49
CA LEU A 158 0.28 -30.13 19.47
C LEU A 158 1.01 -30.88 20.57
N SER A 159 2.29 -30.61 20.77
CA SER A 159 3.03 -31.06 21.94
C SER A 159 2.81 -30.06 23.07
N TRP A 160 2.14 -30.51 24.12
CA TRP A 160 1.85 -29.67 25.29
C TRP A 160 2.86 -29.95 26.39
N ARG A 161 3.59 -28.93 26.85
CA ARG A 161 4.61 -29.04 27.90
C ARG A 161 5.76 -29.97 27.54
N ASP A 162 6.26 -29.92 26.31
CA ASP A 162 7.50 -30.59 26.00
C ASP A 162 8.70 -29.97 26.75
N PRO A 163 9.81 -30.70 26.93
CA PRO A 163 10.97 -30.19 27.69
C PRO A 163 11.56 -28.89 27.12
N CYS A 164 11.46 -28.67 25.80
CA CYS A 164 11.97 -27.47 25.17
C CYS A 164 11.12 -26.25 25.53
N CYS A 165 9.78 -26.40 25.60
CA CYS A 165 8.86 -25.32 26.00
C CYS A 165 8.91 -24.99 27.49
N GLN A 166 9.44 -25.89 28.31
CA GLN A 166 9.62 -25.67 29.78
C GLN A 166 10.93 -24.97 30.14
N GLN A 167 11.89 -24.92 29.21
CA GLN A 167 13.21 -24.29 29.41
C GLN A 167 13.25 -22.85 28.85
N ALA A 168 12.23 -22.38 28.15
CA ALA A 168 12.12 -21.02 27.64
C ALA A 168 11.37 -20.12 28.64
#